data_f4e237ca641eba2e6e1d03a3fdf7e7a6
#
_entry.id   f4e237ca641eba2e6e1d03a3fdf7e7a6
#
_cell.length_a   1.000
_cell.length_b   1.000
_cell.length_c   1.000
_cell.angle_alpha   90.00
_cell.angle_beta   90.00
_cell.angle_gamma   90.00
#
_symmetry.space_group_name_H-M   'P 1'
#
loop_
_entity.id
_entity.type
_entity.pdbx_description
1 polymer ?
#
loop_
_entity_poly.entity_id
_entity_poly.type
_entity_poly.pdbx_seq_one_letter_code
_entity_poly.pdbx_strand_id
1 'polypeptide(L)'
;MPNDCDYDVIIIGGGPAGSTTARYAAENGISVLVIDARDSIGTPLQCGELVPTNDEMRRLCPKVPDMDDLFQTPEKAISRRSSKMSIITPSGKSLVYDFDGYVLNRVAHDLSLIHI
;
A
#
# COMPACT_ATOMS: atom_id res chain seq x y z
N MET A 1 -21.67 -30.98 2.30
CA MET A 1 -21.04 -31.08 3.64
C MET A 1 -20.90 -29.66 4.17
N PRO A 2 -21.32 -29.34 5.40
CA PRO A 2 -21.01 -28.05 5.96
C PRO A 2 -19.50 -27.96 6.07
N ASN A 3 -18.91 -26.86 5.61
CA ASN A 3 -17.49 -26.60 5.83
C ASN A 3 -17.30 -26.34 7.33
N ASP A 4 -16.66 -27.26 8.03
CA ASP A 4 -16.26 -27.12 9.45
C ASP A 4 -15.01 -26.22 9.57
N CYS A 5 -14.84 -25.28 8.67
CA CYS A 5 -13.72 -24.32 8.69
C CYS A 5 -14.23 -22.99 9.24
N ASP A 6 -13.51 -22.43 10.23
CA ASP A 6 -13.84 -21.12 10.82
C ASP A 6 -13.65 -19.96 9.84
N TYR A 7 -12.80 -20.15 8.82
CA TYR A 7 -12.47 -19.17 7.78
C TYR A 7 -12.42 -19.83 6.40
N ASP A 8 -12.85 -19.10 5.38
CA ASP A 8 -12.78 -19.56 3.98
C ASP A 8 -11.37 -19.42 3.42
N VAL A 9 -10.64 -18.38 3.85
CA VAL A 9 -9.29 -18.05 3.37
C VAL A 9 -8.39 -17.67 4.54
N ILE A 10 -7.16 -18.19 4.54
CA ILE A 10 -6.09 -17.76 5.44
C ILE A 10 -5.00 -17.10 4.61
N ILE A 11 -4.64 -15.86 4.96
CA ILE A 11 -3.61 -15.06 4.32
C ILE A 11 -2.41 -14.99 5.26
N ILE A 12 -1.23 -15.37 4.78
CA ILE A 12 0.01 -15.30 5.53
C ILE A 12 0.79 -14.06 5.07
N GLY A 13 0.93 -13.11 5.99
CA GLY A 13 1.57 -11.83 5.78
C GLY A 13 0.59 -10.67 5.69
N GLY A 14 0.60 -9.77 6.70
CA GLY A 14 -0.24 -8.56 6.80
C GLY A 14 0.39 -7.31 6.17
N GLY A 15 1.32 -7.46 5.23
CA GLY A 15 1.85 -6.35 4.44
C GLY A 15 0.85 -5.84 3.39
N PRO A 16 1.21 -4.84 2.56
CA PRO A 16 0.28 -4.23 1.60
C PRO A 16 -0.45 -5.24 0.70
N ALA A 17 0.24 -6.25 0.19
CA ALA A 17 -0.37 -7.28 -0.66
C ALA A 17 -1.40 -8.13 0.10
N GLY A 18 -1.03 -8.64 1.29
CA GLY A 18 -1.94 -9.48 2.08
C GLY A 18 -3.14 -8.69 2.59
N SER A 19 -2.93 -7.47 3.07
CA SER A 19 -4.00 -6.59 3.54
C SER A 19 -4.98 -6.22 2.41
N THR A 20 -4.47 -5.90 1.22
CA THR A 20 -5.30 -5.63 0.04
C THR A 20 -6.08 -6.88 -0.38
N THR A 21 -5.44 -8.05 -0.38
CA THR A 21 -6.12 -9.32 -0.69
C THR A 21 -7.24 -9.61 0.31
N ALA A 22 -6.97 -9.41 1.60
CA ALA A 22 -7.96 -9.60 2.66
C ALA A 22 -9.17 -8.66 2.48
N ARG A 23 -8.90 -7.40 2.17
CA ARG A 23 -9.93 -6.40 1.89
C ARG A 23 -10.86 -6.87 0.77
N TYR A 24 -10.32 -7.17 -0.41
CA TYR A 24 -11.14 -7.58 -1.56
C TYR A 24 -11.88 -8.89 -1.32
N ALA A 25 -11.29 -9.85 -0.61
CA ALA A 25 -11.98 -11.08 -0.23
C ALA A 25 -13.17 -10.78 0.70
N ALA A 26 -12.97 -9.97 1.73
CA ALA A 26 -14.01 -9.59 2.68
C ALA A 26 -15.14 -8.77 2.01
N GLU A 27 -14.82 -7.83 1.11
CA GLU A 27 -15.81 -7.08 0.32
C GLU A 27 -16.68 -8.00 -0.55
N ASN A 28 -16.19 -9.18 -0.91
CA ASN A 28 -16.93 -10.22 -1.63
C ASN A 28 -17.58 -11.27 -0.71
N GLY A 29 -17.68 -11.01 0.58
CA GLY A 29 -18.36 -11.87 1.55
C GLY A 29 -17.59 -13.12 1.96
N ILE A 30 -16.29 -13.19 1.69
CA ILE A 30 -15.41 -14.29 2.06
C ILE A 30 -14.88 -14.03 3.47
N SER A 31 -15.00 -15.02 4.37
CA SER A 31 -14.41 -14.92 5.71
C SER A 31 -12.90 -15.15 5.65
N VAL A 32 -12.13 -14.18 6.17
CA VAL A 32 -10.68 -14.14 6.00
C VAL A 32 -9.97 -14.03 7.35
N LEU A 33 -8.94 -14.85 7.54
CA LEU A 33 -7.96 -14.69 8.62
C LEU A 33 -6.63 -14.23 8.05
N VAL A 34 -6.08 -13.13 8.57
CA VAL A 34 -4.72 -12.67 8.23
C VAL A 34 -3.78 -12.98 9.39
N ILE A 35 -2.68 -13.66 9.09
CA ILE A 35 -1.64 -14.02 10.07
C ILE A 35 -0.33 -13.34 9.64
N ASP A 36 0.32 -12.66 10.58
CA ASP A 36 1.65 -12.08 10.38
C ASP A 36 2.60 -12.52 11.49
N ALA A 37 3.87 -12.73 11.15
CA ALA A 37 4.90 -13.11 12.11
C ALA A 37 5.39 -11.92 12.97
N ARG A 38 5.03 -10.70 12.61
CA ARG A 38 5.43 -9.47 13.27
C ARG A 38 4.37 -9.07 14.29
N ASP A 39 4.81 -8.55 15.44
CA ASP A 39 3.93 -8.03 16.48
C ASP A 39 3.18 -6.76 16.05
N SER A 40 3.72 -6.04 15.06
CA SER A 40 3.12 -4.83 14.52
C SER A 40 3.26 -4.78 13.00
N ILE A 41 2.15 -4.63 12.30
CA ILE A 41 2.12 -4.45 10.85
C ILE A 41 2.82 -3.14 10.49
N GLY A 42 3.60 -3.14 9.39
CA GLY A 42 4.37 -1.98 8.94
C GLY A 42 5.71 -1.80 9.64
N THR A 43 6.10 -2.70 10.55
CA THR A 43 7.40 -2.67 11.24
C THR A 43 8.13 -4.02 11.13
N PRO A 44 9.48 -4.06 11.05
CA PRO A 44 10.36 -2.90 10.80
C PRO A 44 10.16 -2.31 9.41
N LEU A 45 10.49 -1.03 9.24
CA LEU A 45 10.44 -0.36 7.94
C LEU A 45 11.45 -0.99 6.98
N GLN A 46 10.98 -1.41 5.80
CA GLN A 46 11.81 -2.11 4.80
C GLN A 46 11.70 -1.48 3.41
N CYS A 47 11.18 -0.26 3.31
CA CYS A 47 10.86 0.42 2.06
C CYS A 47 11.19 1.91 2.18
N GLY A 48 11.47 2.58 1.06
CA GLY A 48 11.67 4.03 0.98
C GLY A 48 10.40 4.86 1.18
N GLU A 49 9.24 4.21 1.34
CA GLU A 49 7.95 4.82 1.71
C GLU A 49 7.42 5.87 0.73
N LEU A 50 8.07 6.07 -0.39
CA LEU A 50 7.65 7.02 -1.41
C LEU A 50 6.62 6.36 -2.32
N VAL A 51 5.45 6.99 -2.42
CA VAL A 51 4.38 6.60 -3.36
C VAL A 51 3.94 7.81 -4.17
N PRO A 52 3.49 7.61 -5.44
CA PRO A 52 2.91 8.68 -6.24
C PRO A 52 1.61 9.20 -5.64
N THR A 53 1.17 10.40 -6.03
CA THR A 53 -0.23 10.83 -5.84
C THR A 53 -1.16 10.05 -6.77
N ASN A 54 -2.48 10.10 -6.53
CA ASN A 54 -3.46 9.47 -7.43
C ASN A 54 -3.39 10.07 -8.85
N ASP A 55 -3.17 11.38 -8.98
CA ASP A 55 -3.01 12.03 -10.29
C ASP A 55 -1.77 11.52 -11.02
N GLU A 56 -0.67 11.37 -10.30
CA GLU A 56 0.55 10.78 -10.83
C GLU A 56 0.36 9.31 -11.21
N MET A 57 -0.36 8.53 -10.38
CA MET A 57 -0.68 7.14 -10.71
C MET A 57 -1.57 7.02 -11.95
N ARG A 58 -2.57 7.87 -12.11
CA ARG A 58 -3.39 7.91 -13.35
C ARG A 58 -2.54 8.24 -14.58
N ARG A 59 -1.58 9.14 -14.43
CA ARG A 59 -0.63 9.51 -15.49
C ARG A 59 0.29 8.34 -15.86
N LEU A 60 0.80 7.62 -14.87
CA LEU A 60 1.72 6.49 -15.07
C LEU A 60 1.01 5.23 -15.58
N CYS A 61 -0.24 5.04 -15.18
CA CYS A 61 -1.04 3.85 -15.49
C CYS A 61 -2.37 4.22 -16.18
N PRO A 62 -2.36 4.85 -17.37
CA PRO A 62 -3.56 5.40 -17.99
C PRO A 62 -4.58 4.36 -18.46
N LYS A 63 -4.22 3.08 -18.45
CA LYS A 63 -5.09 1.97 -18.86
C LYS A 63 -5.82 1.29 -17.68
N VAL A 64 -5.65 1.79 -16.46
CA VAL A 64 -6.32 1.26 -15.26
C VAL A 64 -7.46 2.21 -14.90
N PRO A 65 -8.73 1.87 -15.23
CA PRO A 65 -9.87 2.77 -15.03
C PRO A 65 -10.17 3.02 -13.55
N ASP A 66 -9.96 2.01 -12.70
CA ASP A 66 -10.36 2.03 -11.27
C ASP A 66 -9.19 2.43 -10.37
N MET A 67 -8.26 3.26 -10.86
CA MET A 67 -7.04 3.62 -10.14
C MET A 67 -7.33 4.25 -8.77
N ASP A 68 -8.38 5.05 -8.65
CA ASP A 68 -8.73 5.70 -7.39
C ASP A 68 -9.23 4.73 -6.33
N ASP A 69 -9.85 3.62 -6.72
CA ASP A 69 -10.27 2.56 -5.80
C ASP A 69 -9.10 1.65 -5.42
N LEU A 70 -8.22 1.37 -6.38
CA LEU A 70 -7.07 0.49 -6.19
C LEU A 70 -5.95 1.17 -5.38
N PHE A 71 -5.78 2.49 -5.55
CA PHE A 71 -4.68 3.24 -4.96
C PHE A 71 -5.20 4.35 -4.04
N GLN A 72 -5.41 3.98 -2.77
CA GLN A 72 -5.90 4.89 -1.74
C GLN A 72 -4.81 5.16 -0.71
N THR A 73 -4.48 6.43 -0.52
CA THR A 73 -3.56 6.88 0.51
C THR A 73 -4.29 7.81 1.48
N PRO A 74 -4.71 7.34 2.65
CA PRO A 74 -5.41 8.18 3.61
C PRO A 74 -4.49 9.28 4.16
N GLU A 75 -5.04 10.47 4.37
CA GLU A 75 -4.28 11.64 4.83
C GLU A 75 -3.45 11.37 6.09
N LYS A 76 -4.00 10.60 7.04
CA LYS A 76 -3.30 10.22 8.29
C LYS A 76 -2.04 9.38 8.06
N ALA A 77 -1.91 8.76 6.88
CA ALA A 77 -0.75 7.97 6.50
C ALA A 77 0.31 8.79 5.76
N ILE A 78 0.04 10.04 5.41
CA ILE A 78 0.98 10.93 4.72
C ILE A 78 1.89 11.60 5.75
N SER A 79 3.17 11.25 5.73
CA SER A 79 4.19 11.86 6.57
C SER A 79 4.75 13.14 5.95
N ARG A 80 4.92 13.15 4.62
CA ARG A 80 5.43 14.30 3.86
C ARG A 80 4.90 14.27 2.43
N ARG A 81 4.72 15.44 1.82
CA ARG A 81 4.44 15.62 0.40
C ARG A 81 5.72 15.98 -0.34
N SER A 82 5.89 15.45 -1.55
CA SER A 82 7.01 15.74 -2.44
C SER A 82 6.47 16.15 -3.81
N SER A 83 7.11 17.14 -4.42
CA SER A 83 6.83 17.57 -5.80
C SER A 83 8.01 17.33 -6.75
N LYS A 84 9.14 16.87 -6.21
CA LYS A 84 10.35 16.59 -7.00
C LYS A 84 11.09 15.38 -6.47
N MET A 85 11.73 14.69 -7.40
CA MET A 85 12.67 13.61 -7.10
C MET A 85 14.03 13.94 -7.71
N SER A 86 15.11 13.59 -6.99
CA SER A 86 16.45 13.68 -7.53
C SER A 86 17.15 12.33 -7.50
N ILE A 87 17.85 12.03 -8.58
CA ILE A 87 18.74 10.88 -8.66
C ILE A 87 20.16 11.40 -8.69
N ILE A 88 20.97 10.97 -7.74
CA ILE A 88 22.39 11.29 -7.68
C ILE A 88 23.16 10.05 -8.13
N THR A 89 23.90 10.18 -9.22
CA THR A 89 24.74 9.11 -9.74
C THR A 89 26.01 8.93 -8.89
N PRO A 90 26.68 7.77 -8.97
CA PRO A 90 27.97 7.58 -8.30
C PRO A 90 29.06 8.58 -8.71
N SER A 91 28.96 9.17 -9.91
CA SER A 91 29.85 10.23 -10.37
C SER A 91 29.50 11.63 -9.85
N GLY A 92 28.48 11.76 -8.98
CA GLY A 92 28.05 13.03 -8.39
C GLY A 92 27.12 13.87 -9.28
N LYS A 93 26.72 13.38 -10.45
CA LYS A 93 25.73 14.07 -11.28
C LYS A 93 24.34 13.94 -10.65
N SER A 94 23.63 15.07 -10.57
CA SER A 94 22.24 15.11 -10.09
C SER A 94 21.29 15.29 -11.26
N LEU A 95 20.25 14.47 -11.32
CA LEU A 95 19.10 14.59 -12.21
C LEU A 95 17.90 14.90 -11.34
N VAL A 96 17.23 16.01 -11.60
CA VAL A 96 16.02 16.43 -10.87
C VAL A 96 14.87 16.43 -11.85
N TYR A 97 13.75 15.84 -11.44
CA TYR A 97 12.51 15.83 -12.23
C TYR A 97 11.29 16.01 -11.33
N ASP A 98 10.21 16.48 -11.93
CA ASP A 98 8.94 16.66 -11.23
C ASP A 98 8.32 15.29 -10.94
N PHE A 99 7.89 15.12 -9.70
CA PHE A 99 7.24 13.91 -9.21
C PHE A 99 6.34 14.24 -8.04
N ASP A 100 5.05 14.20 -8.26
CA ASP A 100 4.08 14.41 -7.20
C ASP A 100 3.84 13.11 -6.42
N GLY A 101 4.24 13.13 -5.17
CA GLY A 101 4.21 11.95 -4.33
C GLY A 101 4.10 12.23 -2.84
N TYR A 102 3.96 11.13 -2.08
CA TYR A 102 3.90 11.13 -0.63
C TYR A 102 4.98 10.25 -0.05
N VAL A 103 5.56 10.67 1.07
CA VAL A 103 6.30 9.79 1.97
C VAL A 103 5.30 9.29 3.01
N LEU A 104 5.20 7.99 3.18
CA LEU A 104 4.19 7.36 4.03
C LEU A 104 4.69 7.12 5.45
N ASN A 105 3.77 7.19 6.41
CA ASN A 105 3.87 6.46 7.65
C ASN A 105 3.33 5.04 7.39
N ARG A 106 4.22 4.06 7.28
CA ARG A 106 3.88 2.68 6.89
C ARG A 106 2.95 2.00 7.86
N VAL A 107 3.11 2.22 9.15
CA VAL A 107 2.19 1.62 10.15
C VAL A 107 0.77 2.11 9.92
N ALA A 108 0.59 3.43 9.78
CA ALA A 108 -0.72 4.02 9.54
C ALA A 108 -1.31 3.61 8.18
N HIS A 109 -0.46 3.53 7.15
CA HIS A 109 -0.89 3.12 5.81
C HIS A 109 -1.29 1.64 5.77
N ASP A 110 -0.41 0.74 6.22
CA ASP A 110 -0.64 -0.70 6.11
C ASP A 110 -1.86 -1.13 6.97
N LEU A 111 -2.05 -0.52 8.15
CA LEU A 111 -3.26 -0.71 8.95
C LEU A 111 -4.52 -0.16 8.26
N SER A 112 -4.42 0.92 7.49
CA SER A 112 -5.58 1.49 6.80
C SER A 112 -6.13 0.58 5.71
N LEU A 113 -5.30 -0.30 5.14
CA LEU A 113 -5.71 -1.28 4.13
C LEU A 113 -6.56 -2.41 4.72
N ILE A 114 -6.48 -2.64 6.03
CA ILE A 114 -7.26 -3.66 6.75
C ILE A 114 -8.55 -3.06 7.32
N HIS A 115 -8.51 -1.79 7.74
CA HIS A 115 -9.67 -1.09 8.28
C HIS A 115 -10.56 -0.57 7.15
N ILE A 116 -11.54 -1.33 6.85
CA ILE A 116 -12.60 -1.00 5.89
C ILE A 116 -13.81 -0.49 6.65
#